data_cdc03b8851e3344b5befbd3f4bbe4de6
#
_entry.id   cdc03b8851e3344b5befbd3f4bbe4de6
#
_cell.length_a   1.000
_cell.length_b   1.000
_cell.length_c   1.000
_cell.angle_alpha   90.00
_cell.angle_beta   90.00
_cell.angle_gamma   90.00
#
_symmetry.space_group_name_H-M   'P 1'
#
loop_
_entity.id
_entity.type
_entity.pdbx_description
1 polymer ?
#
loop_
_entity_poly.entity_id
_entity_poly.type
_entity_poly.pdbx_seq_one_letter_code
_entity_poly.pdbx_strand_id
1 'polypeptide(L)'
;MPTAKPQTIHVAAGQIVSTPGDIAGNLAQVADLSKAAAKAGARLILFAEGALTGYLLTPEILPQALTVEGPAAQKLLAIAKRNDLVVVAGTLERAGKKLHMSAFAAFPDGKLLVQRKHNLTPKELNAGLTPGPEKRTVFAVDGVKFAICICADSGIPDIANKLVDWGVQVSLNPTAGGGGRKFMKHAEELEDPAKFKSYLRDMEKVCFMSGAIKQCLEHHLCMIACNLSGDDGVSNYHPGHAALVDSGGKTVGLIPGEYVVEYLRPQLIHGEIVVRKARKV
;
A
#
# COMPACT_ATOMS: atom_id res chain seq x y z
N MET A 1 1.70 5.35 38.51
CA MET A 1 1.18 6.36 37.56
C MET A 1 0.09 5.71 36.74
N PRO A 2 -1.11 6.29 36.59
CA PRO A 2 -2.13 5.70 35.70
C PRO A 2 -1.55 5.64 34.29
N THR A 3 -1.51 4.44 33.71
CA THR A 3 -1.16 4.24 32.32
C THR A 3 -2.22 4.95 31.48
N ALA A 4 -1.81 5.95 30.68
CA ALA A 4 -2.71 6.59 29.75
C ALA A 4 -3.44 5.53 28.93
N LYS A 5 -4.75 5.67 28.72
CA LYS A 5 -5.52 4.76 27.85
C LYS A 5 -4.84 4.71 26.49
N PRO A 6 -4.65 3.52 25.91
CA PRO A 6 -4.07 3.42 24.59
C PRO A 6 -4.95 4.21 23.60
N GLN A 7 -4.29 4.98 22.72
CA GLN A 7 -4.97 5.69 21.65
C GLN A 7 -5.48 4.66 20.62
N THR A 8 -6.66 4.89 20.04
CA THR A 8 -7.18 4.09 18.94
C THR A 8 -7.45 4.98 17.73
N ILE A 9 -7.37 4.39 16.54
CA ILE A 9 -7.75 5.06 15.30
C ILE A 9 -8.37 4.06 14.33
N HIS A 10 -9.45 4.46 13.67
CA HIS A 10 -10.09 3.66 12.64
C HIS A 10 -9.42 3.90 11.29
N VAL A 11 -8.91 2.85 10.69
CA VAL A 11 -8.14 2.88 9.44
C VAL A 11 -8.66 1.84 8.45
N ALA A 12 -8.23 2.00 7.18
CA ALA A 12 -8.62 1.09 6.12
C ALA A 12 -7.44 0.78 5.18
N ALA A 13 -7.55 -0.35 4.48
CA ALA A 13 -6.75 -0.66 3.30
C ALA A 13 -7.68 -1.08 2.17
N GLY A 14 -7.46 -0.49 0.97
CA GLY A 14 -8.24 -0.71 -0.22
C GLY A 14 -7.42 -1.41 -1.29
N GLN A 15 -7.75 -2.65 -1.60
CA GLN A 15 -7.16 -3.39 -2.70
C GLN A 15 -8.00 -3.16 -3.97
N ILE A 16 -7.44 -2.49 -4.96
CA ILE A 16 -8.03 -2.34 -6.29
C ILE A 16 -7.39 -3.32 -7.26
N VAL A 17 -8.09 -3.65 -8.34
CA VAL A 17 -7.50 -4.35 -9.50
C VAL A 17 -6.91 -3.27 -10.41
N SER A 18 -5.61 -3.03 -10.25
CA SER A 18 -4.93 -1.95 -10.95
C SER A 18 -4.55 -2.37 -12.37
N THR A 19 -5.03 -1.63 -13.36
CA THR A 19 -4.66 -1.81 -14.77
C THR A 19 -3.57 -0.81 -15.14
N PRO A 20 -2.41 -1.25 -15.63
CA PRO A 20 -1.34 -0.34 -16.05
C PRO A 20 -1.83 0.65 -17.11
N GLY A 21 -1.60 1.95 -16.85
CA GLY A 21 -1.98 3.05 -17.74
C GLY A 21 -3.45 3.47 -17.69
N ASP A 22 -4.35 2.68 -17.13
CA ASP A 22 -5.76 3.08 -16.92
C ASP A 22 -5.94 3.92 -15.66
N ILE A 23 -5.38 5.12 -15.66
CA ILE A 23 -5.44 6.03 -14.50
C ILE A 23 -6.88 6.38 -14.13
N ALA A 24 -7.78 6.47 -15.10
CA ALA A 24 -9.17 6.84 -14.86
C ALA A 24 -9.94 5.70 -14.16
N GLY A 25 -9.82 4.47 -14.65
CA GLY A 25 -10.44 3.29 -14.02
C GLY A 25 -9.87 3.00 -12.65
N ASN A 26 -8.55 3.11 -12.47
CA ASN A 26 -7.90 2.94 -11.18
C ASN A 26 -8.39 3.99 -10.15
N LEU A 27 -8.48 5.27 -10.55
CA LEU A 27 -9.04 6.34 -9.69
C LEU A 27 -10.52 6.14 -9.36
N ALA A 28 -11.31 5.57 -10.25
CA ALA A 28 -12.71 5.25 -9.97
C ALA A 28 -12.82 4.23 -8.85
N GLN A 29 -12.04 3.14 -8.91
CA GLN A 29 -11.99 2.12 -7.85
C GLN A 29 -11.49 2.73 -6.52
N VAL A 30 -10.46 3.60 -6.56
CA VAL A 30 -9.98 4.34 -5.38
C VAL A 30 -11.10 5.20 -4.78
N ALA A 31 -11.89 5.88 -5.60
CA ALA A 31 -12.99 6.72 -5.13
C ALA A 31 -14.10 5.89 -4.44
N ASP A 32 -14.48 4.76 -5.04
CA ASP A 32 -15.52 3.90 -4.49
C ASP A 32 -15.11 3.28 -3.15
N LEU A 33 -13.89 2.75 -3.06
CA LEU A 33 -13.39 2.18 -1.81
C LEU A 33 -13.14 3.26 -0.74
N SER A 34 -12.71 4.47 -1.12
CA SER A 34 -12.57 5.61 -0.19
C SER A 34 -13.92 6.03 0.39
N LYS A 35 -14.97 6.08 -0.44
CA LYS A 35 -16.33 6.35 0.01
C LYS A 35 -16.84 5.28 0.99
N ALA A 36 -16.58 4.00 0.70
CA ALA A 36 -16.96 2.89 1.58
C ALA A 36 -16.20 2.94 2.92
N ALA A 37 -14.88 3.23 2.90
CA ALA A 37 -14.04 3.37 4.08
C ALA A 37 -14.52 4.53 4.99
N ALA A 38 -14.82 5.69 4.41
CA ALA A 38 -15.35 6.84 5.13
C ALA A 38 -16.71 6.52 5.78
N LYS A 39 -17.61 5.84 5.05
CA LYS A 39 -18.91 5.38 5.60
C LYS A 39 -18.73 4.42 6.78
N ALA A 40 -17.65 3.63 6.78
CA ALA A 40 -17.30 2.75 7.89
C ALA A 40 -16.61 3.47 9.06
N GLY A 41 -16.32 4.78 8.94
CA GLY A 41 -15.70 5.59 9.98
C GLY A 41 -14.18 5.65 9.93
N ALA A 42 -13.55 5.16 8.85
CA ALA A 42 -12.10 5.26 8.71
C ALA A 42 -11.64 6.71 8.54
N ARG A 43 -10.49 7.05 9.13
CA ARG A 43 -9.83 8.37 9.04
C ARG A 43 -8.71 8.40 8.01
N LEU A 44 -8.23 7.23 7.62
CA LEU A 44 -7.21 7.04 6.60
C LEU A 44 -7.46 5.74 5.85
N ILE A 45 -7.25 5.77 4.53
CA ILE A 45 -7.20 4.57 3.68
C ILE A 45 -5.88 4.50 2.93
N LEU A 46 -5.28 3.30 2.89
CA LEU A 46 -4.08 2.99 2.14
C LEU A 46 -4.42 2.13 0.92
N PHE A 47 -3.89 2.51 -0.25
CA PHE A 47 -3.85 1.72 -1.48
C PHE A 47 -2.41 1.29 -1.79
N ALA A 48 -2.26 0.31 -2.68
CA ALA A 48 -0.99 -0.31 -3.02
C ALA A 48 0.03 0.63 -3.71
N GLU A 49 1.30 0.21 -3.77
CA GLU A 49 2.30 0.78 -4.68
C GLU A 49 1.83 0.63 -6.14
N GLY A 50 1.92 1.70 -6.91
CA GLY A 50 1.43 1.71 -8.29
C GLY A 50 -0.10 1.62 -8.44
N ALA A 51 -0.88 1.81 -7.38
CA ALA A 51 -2.34 1.73 -7.45
C ALA A 51 -2.94 2.62 -8.54
N LEU A 52 -2.41 3.84 -8.75
CA LEU A 52 -2.96 4.78 -9.73
C LEU A 52 -2.48 4.52 -11.17
N THR A 53 -1.23 4.09 -11.34
CA THR A 53 -0.58 3.96 -12.67
C THR A 53 -0.35 2.53 -13.11
N GLY A 54 -0.58 1.55 -12.24
CA GLY A 54 -0.04 0.21 -12.36
C GLY A 54 1.45 0.17 -11.98
N TYR A 55 2.02 -1.03 -11.90
CA TYR A 55 3.44 -1.27 -11.65
C TYR A 55 4.10 -1.92 -12.88
N LEU A 56 4.01 -1.23 -14.02
CA LEU A 56 4.63 -1.63 -15.27
C LEU A 56 5.57 -0.52 -15.75
N LEU A 57 6.89 -0.83 -15.78
CA LEU A 57 7.94 0.16 -16.06
C LEU A 57 8.46 -0.02 -17.51
N THR A 58 7.57 0.09 -18.48
CA THR A 58 7.90 -0.02 -19.90
C THR A 58 7.93 1.36 -20.58
N PRO A 59 8.56 1.50 -21.77
CA PRO A 59 8.58 2.75 -22.52
C PRO A 59 7.19 3.35 -22.80
N GLU A 60 6.15 2.52 -22.86
CA GLU A 60 4.75 2.95 -23.10
C GLU A 60 4.09 3.52 -21.84
N ILE A 61 4.47 3.03 -20.65
CA ILE A 61 3.87 3.43 -19.37
C ILE A 61 4.65 4.56 -18.69
N LEU A 62 5.97 4.58 -18.78
CA LEU A 62 6.80 5.62 -18.16
C LEU A 62 6.38 7.07 -18.52
N PRO A 63 5.94 7.39 -19.76
CA PRO A 63 5.44 8.73 -20.10
C PRO A 63 4.17 9.12 -19.35
N GLN A 64 3.39 8.17 -18.84
CA GLN A 64 2.13 8.38 -18.14
C GLN A 64 2.31 8.68 -16.64
N ALA A 65 3.57 8.83 -16.19
CA ALA A 65 3.89 9.21 -14.82
C ALA A 65 3.17 10.50 -14.40
N LEU A 66 2.55 10.48 -13.21
CA LEU A 66 1.72 11.57 -12.69
C LEU A 66 2.58 12.70 -12.13
N THR A 67 2.07 13.93 -12.23
CA THR A 67 2.67 15.10 -11.55
C THR A 67 1.83 15.48 -10.33
N VAL A 68 2.45 16.11 -9.35
CA VAL A 68 1.79 16.54 -8.10
C VAL A 68 0.71 17.61 -8.34
N GLU A 69 0.87 18.43 -9.39
CA GLU A 69 -0.12 19.44 -9.81
C GLU A 69 -1.10 18.92 -10.87
N GLY A 70 -0.90 17.67 -11.33
CA GLY A 70 -1.63 17.10 -12.45
C GLY A 70 -3.07 16.72 -12.10
N PRO A 71 -3.89 16.44 -13.13
CA PRO A 71 -5.32 16.17 -12.95
C PRO A 71 -5.61 14.95 -12.07
N ALA A 72 -4.76 13.93 -12.08
CA ALA A 72 -4.93 12.74 -11.24
C ALA A 72 -4.72 13.06 -9.75
N ALA A 73 -3.72 13.88 -9.40
CA ALA A 73 -3.49 14.36 -8.05
C ALA A 73 -4.65 15.24 -7.56
N GLN A 74 -5.18 16.11 -8.43
CA GLN A 74 -6.35 16.94 -8.11
C GLN A 74 -7.61 16.07 -7.87
N LYS A 75 -7.82 15.02 -8.66
CA LYS A 75 -8.90 14.08 -8.43
C LYS A 75 -8.74 13.33 -7.09
N LEU A 76 -7.50 12.92 -6.73
CA LEU A 76 -7.23 12.27 -5.46
C LEU A 76 -7.53 13.21 -4.27
N LEU A 77 -7.14 14.50 -4.36
CA LEU A 77 -7.49 15.54 -3.38
C LEU A 77 -9.01 15.74 -3.28
N ALA A 78 -9.72 15.74 -4.40
CA ALA A 78 -11.18 15.86 -4.41
C ALA A 78 -11.86 14.64 -3.74
N ILE A 79 -11.31 13.42 -3.91
CA ILE A 79 -11.76 12.20 -3.23
C ILE A 79 -11.57 12.35 -1.71
N ALA A 80 -10.37 12.76 -1.28
CA ALA A 80 -10.05 12.98 0.14
C ALA A 80 -10.99 14.01 0.79
N LYS A 81 -11.16 15.16 0.15
CA LYS A 81 -12.05 16.24 0.62
C LYS A 81 -13.50 15.81 0.72
N ARG A 82 -14.04 15.15 -0.32
CA ARG A 82 -15.44 14.70 -0.36
C ARG A 82 -15.78 13.72 0.75
N ASN A 83 -14.84 12.89 1.16
CA ASN A 83 -15.03 11.82 2.12
C ASN A 83 -14.52 12.16 3.53
N ASP A 84 -13.98 13.34 3.77
CA ASP A 84 -13.28 13.73 5.02
C ASP A 84 -12.27 12.63 5.47
N LEU A 85 -11.45 12.16 4.54
CA LEU A 85 -10.61 10.96 4.68
C LEU A 85 -9.22 11.23 4.10
N VAL A 86 -8.15 10.86 4.81
CA VAL A 86 -6.81 10.86 4.23
C VAL A 86 -6.70 9.66 3.28
N VAL A 87 -6.37 9.92 2.00
CA VAL A 87 -6.24 8.89 0.96
C VAL A 87 -4.78 8.77 0.54
N VAL A 88 -4.19 7.59 0.76
CA VAL A 88 -2.79 7.31 0.41
C VAL A 88 -2.76 6.30 -0.73
N ALA A 89 -2.21 6.67 -1.89
CA ALA A 89 -2.16 5.83 -3.08
C ALA A 89 -0.80 5.88 -3.77
N GLY A 90 -0.26 4.70 -4.13
CA GLY A 90 1.00 4.57 -4.85
C GLY A 90 0.86 4.92 -6.33
N THR A 91 1.94 5.49 -6.90
CA THR A 91 1.97 5.91 -8.30
C THR A 91 3.39 6.04 -8.84
N LEU A 92 3.54 5.93 -10.14
CA LEU A 92 4.71 6.45 -10.84
C LEU A 92 4.59 7.99 -10.91
N GLU A 93 5.60 8.71 -10.42
CA GLU A 93 5.64 10.17 -10.35
C GLU A 93 6.65 10.75 -11.34
N ARG A 94 6.29 11.85 -11.96
CA ARG A 94 7.21 12.73 -12.71
C ARG A 94 7.44 14.04 -11.96
N ALA A 95 8.69 14.28 -11.57
CA ALA A 95 9.13 15.51 -10.94
C ALA A 95 10.19 16.18 -11.83
N GLY A 96 9.78 17.13 -12.67
CA GLY A 96 10.62 17.67 -13.71
C GLY A 96 11.08 16.60 -14.69
N LYS A 97 12.40 16.40 -14.81
CA LYS A 97 12.99 15.35 -15.67
C LYS A 97 13.13 13.99 -15.00
N LYS A 98 12.88 13.88 -13.68
CA LYS A 98 13.07 12.66 -12.91
C LYS A 98 11.79 11.86 -12.81
N LEU A 99 11.94 10.54 -12.75
CA LEU A 99 10.88 9.60 -12.45
C LEU A 99 11.10 9.00 -11.07
N HIS A 100 10.03 8.81 -10.32
CA HIS A 100 10.07 8.20 -8.99
C HIS A 100 8.91 7.20 -8.84
N MET A 101 9.12 6.16 -8.07
CA MET A 101 8.04 5.42 -7.47
C MET A 101 7.64 6.16 -6.19
N SER A 102 6.38 6.57 -6.09
CA SER A 102 5.91 7.47 -5.04
C SER A 102 4.57 7.03 -4.45
N ALA A 103 4.26 7.52 -3.27
CA ALA A 103 2.92 7.49 -2.70
C ALA A 103 2.45 8.92 -2.46
N PHE A 104 1.26 9.23 -2.97
CA PHE A 104 0.56 10.48 -2.74
C PHE A 104 -0.37 10.32 -1.54
N ALA A 105 -0.22 11.14 -0.52
CA ALA A 105 -1.15 11.23 0.60
C ALA A 105 -1.95 12.53 0.46
N ALA A 106 -3.21 12.40 0.06
CA ALA A 106 -4.15 13.49 -0.13
C ALA A 106 -4.96 13.68 1.15
N PHE A 107 -4.99 14.91 1.66
CA PHE A 107 -5.69 15.29 2.88
C PHE A 107 -6.99 16.02 2.58
N PRO A 108 -8.01 15.93 3.46
CA PRO A 108 -9.28 16.63 3.30
C PRO A 108 -9.17 18.17 3.20
N ASP A 109 -8.14 18.74 3.84
CA ASP A 109 -7.84 20.18 3.83
C ASP A 109 -7.20 20.68 2.52
N GLY A 110 -6.97 19.79 1.56
CA GLY A 110 -6.36 20.11 0.26
C GLY A 110 -4.84 19.96 0.23
N LYS A 111 -4.20 19.57 1.33
CA LYS A 111 -2.77 19.27 1.35
C LYS A 111 -2.48 17.97 0.59
N LEU A 112 -1.44 17.97 -0.22
CA LEU A 112 -0.85 16.77 -0.82
C LEU A 112 0.57 16.56 -0.28
N LEU A 113 0.82 15.41 0.34
CA LEU A 113 2.15 14.98 0.74
C LEU A 113 2.62 13.91 -0.23
N VAL A 114 3.89 14.00 -0.62
CA VAL A 114 4.52 13.01 -1.51
C VAL A 114 5.66 12.32 -0.76
N GLN A 115 5.58 11.00 -0.68
CA GLN A 115 6.70 10.18 -0.24
C GLN A 115 7.26 9.40 -1.41
N ARG A 116 8.50 9.67 -1.78
CA ARG A 116 9.23 8.92 -2.81
C ARG A 116 9.92 7.71 -2.21
N LYS A 117 9.91 6.60 -2.91
CA LYS A 117 10.62 5.37 -2.53
C LYS A 117 12.12 5.63 -2.51
N HIS A 118 12.79 5.21 -1.45
CA HIS A 118 14.23 5.34 -1.30
C HIS A 118 14.98 4.10 -1.80
N ASN A 119 14.56 2.93 -1.32
CA ASN A 119 15.20 1.66 -1.64
C ASN A 119 14.59 1.09 -2.93
N LEU A 120 15.18 1.49 -4.07
CA LEU A 120 14.72 1.05 -5.38
C LEU A 120 15.18 -0.39 -5.69
N THR A 121 14.29 -1.15 -6.31
CA THR A 121 14.61 -2.48 -6.84
C THR A 121 15.49 -2.37 -8.10
N PRO A 122 16.23 -3.42 -8.49
CA PRO A 122 16.98 -3.43 -9.74
C PRO A 122 16.10 -3.10 -10.98
N LYS A 123 14.85 -3.56 -11.00
CA LYS A 123 13.89 -3.24 -12.08
C LYS A 123 13.61 -1.74 -12.17
N GLU A 124 13.43 -1.07 -11.04
CA GLU A 124 13.19 0.37 -10.97
C GLU A 124 14.43 1.19 -11.36
N LEU A 125 15.60 0.78 -10.91
CA LEU A 125 16.88 1.40 -11.29
C LEU A 125 17.14 1.27 -12.80
N ASN A 126 16.94 0.08 -13.37
CA ASN A 126 17.08 -0.16 -14.80
C ASN A 126 16.09 0.63 -15.66
N ALA A 127 14.91 0.92 -15.12
CA ALA A 127 13.92 1.80 -15.76
C ALA A 127 14.23 3.30 -15.60
N GLY A 128 15.36 3.67 -14.96
CA GLY A 128 15.79 5.04 -14.78
C GLY A 128 15.08 5.81 -13.67
N LEU A 129 14.45 5.14 -12.72
CA LEU A 129 13.84 5.80 -11.58
C LEU A 129 14.92 6.36 -10.63
N THR A 130 14.60 7.49 -10.02
CA THR A 130 15.47 8.18 -9.06
C THR A 130 14.99 7.90 -7.64
N PRO A 131 15.87 7.51 -6.69
CA PRO A 131 15.48 7.30 -5.31
C PRO A 131 15.06 8.62 -4.64
N GLY A 132 14.12 8.50 -3.70
CA GLY A 132 13.76 9.58 -2.79
C GLY A 132 14.70 9.66 -1.59
N PRO A 133 14.43 10.60 -0.63
CA PRO A 133 15.21 10.69 0.61
C PRO A 133 14.95 9.47 1.50
N GLU A 134 15.98 9.05 2.28
CA GLU A 134 15.83 7.94 3.24
C GLU A 134 14.85 8.29 4.35
N LYS A 135 14.92 9.51 4.88
CA LYS A 135 14.02 9.96 5.94
C LYS A 135 12.58 10.04 5.44
N ARG A 136 11.68 9.38 6.16
CA ARG A 136 10.24 9.45 5.86
C ARG A 136 9.64 10.75 6.37
N THR A 137 8.69 11.28 5.61
CA THR A 137 7.86 12.39 6.07
C THR A 137 6.85 11.85 7.07
N VAL A 138 6.86 12.40 8.29
CA VAL A 138 5.89 12.05 9.33
C VAL A 138 4.71 13.02 9.25
N PHE A 139 3.51 12.48 9.28
CA PHE A 139 2.28 13.27 9.35
C PHE A 139 1.34 12.70 10.41
N ALA A 140 0.38 13.48 10.85
CA ALA A 140 -0.57 13.07 11.89
C ALA A 140 -2.00 13.05 11.36
N VAL A 141 -2.78 12.06 11.80
CA VAL A 141 -4.23 11.98 11.63
C VAL A 141 -4.80 11.69 13.01
N ASP A 142 -5.71 12.54 13.48
CA ASP A 142 -6.31 12.47 14.82
C ASP A 142 -5.28 12.25 15.96
N GLY A 143 -4.11 12.91 15.83
CA GLY A 143 -3.03 12.82 16.82
C GLY A 143 -2.14 11.59 16.71
N VAL A 144 -2.47 10.60 15.88
CA VAL A 144 -1.62 9.44 15.58
C VAL A 144 -0.63 9.78 14.47
N LYS A 145 0.64 9.40 14.63
CA LYS A 145 1.73 9.71 13.71
C LYS A 145 2.00 8.56 12.75
N PHE A 146 1.95 8.86 11.46
CA PHE A 146 2.14 7.94 10.34
C PHE A 146 3.39 8.27 9.55
N ALA A 147 3.98 7.26 8.91
CA ALA A 147 4.95 7.42 7.83
C ALA A 147 4.74 6.34 6.76
N ILE A 148 5.16 6.62 5.53
CA ILE A 148 5.01 5.73 4.39
C ILE A 148 6.36 5.07 4.08
N CYS A 149 6.41 3.74 4.11
CA CYS A 149 7.52 2.90 3.68
C CYS A 149 7.09 2.10 2.45
N ILE A 150 7.53 2.49 1.26
CA ILE A 150 7.06 1.89 0.01
C ILE A 150 7.83 0.59 -0.25
N CYS A 151 7.15 -0.56 -0.19
CA CYS A 151 7.64 -1.87 -0.61
C CYS A 151 9.05 -2.19 -0.08
N ALA A 152 10.09 -2.14 -0.93
CA ALA A 152 11.48 -2.42 -0.55
C ALA A 152 12.07 -1.45 0.49
N ASP A 153 11.41 -0.33 0.80
CA ASP A 153 11.81 0.54 1.91
C ASP A 153 11.75 -0.20 3.27
N SER A 154 10.93 -1.23 3.39
CA SER A 154 10.91 -2.09 4.59
C SER A 154 12.19 -2.89 4.81
N GLY A 155 13.01 -3.03 3.77
CA GLY A 155 14.33 -3.67 3.82
C GLY A 155 15.48 -2.69 4.10
N ILE A 156 15.23 -1.40 4.33
CA ILE A 156 16.27 -0.45 4.75
C ILE A 156 16.81 -0.90 6.11
N PRO A 157 18.14 -0.98 6.28
CA PRO A 157 18.73 -1.38 7.54
C PRO A 157 18.20 -0.53 8.71
N ASP A 158 17.78 -1.22 9.78
CA ASP A 158 17.29 -0.61 11.01
C ASP A 158 16.07 0.32 10.84
N ILE A 159 15.26 0.10 9.80
CA ILE A 159 14.14 0.99 9.49
C ILE A 159 13.15 1.13 10.64
N ALA A 160 12.90 0.06 11.41
CA ALA A 160 11.95 0.10 12.51
C ALA A 160 12.41 1.04 13.63
N ASN A 161 13.70 0.97 14.04
CA ASN A 161 14.27 1.92 15.01
C ASN A 161 14.28 3.35 14.47
N LYS A 162 14.59 3.54 13.18
CA LYS A 162 14.52 4.86 12.52
C LYS A 162 13.09 5.43 12.55
N LEU A 163 12.06 4.62 12.29
CA LEU A 163 10.67 5.04 12.40
C LEU A 163 10.32 5.48 13.83
N VAL A 164 10.77 4.73 14.84
CA VAL A 164 10.59 5.10 16.26
C VAL A 164 11.29 6.42 16.57
N ASP A 165 12.53 6.64 16.12
CA ASP A 165 13.27 7.89 16.31
C ASP A 165 12.58 9.09 15.65
N TRP A 166 11.93 8.90 14.53
CA TRP A 166 11.13 9.93 13.87
C TRP A 166 9.76 10.13 14.54
N GLY A 167 9.46 9.34 15.58
CA GLY A 167 8.22 9.42 16.35
C GLY A 167 7.02 8.80 15.67
N VAL A 168 7.23 7.91 14.69
CA VAL A 168 6.16 7.19 13.98
C VAL A 168 5.51 6.17 14.91
N GLN A 169 4.20 6.02 14.79
CA GLN A 169 3.39 5.04 15.51
C GLN A 169 2.76 4.01 14.57
N VAL A 170 2.51 4.43 13.33
CA VAL A 170 1.89 3.58 12.29
C VAL A 170 2.72 3.64 11.02
N SER A 171 3.21 2.51 10.56
CA SER A 171 3.87 2.36 9.25
C SER A 171 2.84 2.01 8.18
N LEU A 172 2.82 2.79 7.10
CA LEU A 172 2.03 2.52 5.91
C LEU A 172 2.92 1.83 4.86
N ASN A 173 2.56 0.62 4.47
CA ASN A 173 3.36 -0.20 3.56
C ASN A 173 2.59 -0.50 2.26
N PRO A 174 2.53 0.46 1.31
CA PRO A 174 2.09 0.17 -0.05
C PRO A 174 3.13 -0.69 -0.76
N THR A 175 2.73 -1.81 -1.34
CA THR A 175 3.63 -2.75 -2.02
C THR A 175 3.11 -3.13 -3.41
N ALA A 176 4.00 -3.58 -4.28
CA ALA A 176 3.70 -4.20 -5.56
C ALA A 176 4.43 -5.54 -5.69
N GLY A 177 4.39 -6.31 -4.59
CA GLY A 177 4.91 -7.66 -4.56
C GLY A 177 4.10 -8.56 -5.49
N GLY A 178 4.79 -9.34 -6.31
CA GLY A 178 4.16 -10.25 -7.26
C GLY A 178 5.11 -11.36 -7.66
N GLY A 179 4.64 -12.21 -8.51
CA GLY A 179 5.42 -13.24 -9.17
C GLY A 179 5.24 -13.18 -10.68
N GLY A 180 6.02 -13.99 -11.40
CA GLY A 180 5.77 -14.12 -12.84
C GLY A 180 4.35 -14.64 -13.11
N ARG A 181 3.82 -14.37 -14.30
CA ARG A 181 2.48 -14.82 -14.72
C ARG A 181 2.27 -16.34 -14.60
N LYS A 182 3.35 -17.12 -14.45
CA LYS A 182 3.27 -18.55 -14.15
C LYS A 182 2.55 -18.90 -12.82
N PHE A 183 2.45 -17.93 -11.91
CA PHE A 183 1.70 -18.09 -10.66
C PHE A 183 0.21 -17.77 -10.83
N MET A 184 -0.16 -17.07 -11.89
CA MET A 184 -1.56 -16.82 -12.25
C MET A 184 -2.25 -18.14 -12.54
N LYS A 185 -3.45 -18.31 -12.02
CA LYS A 185 -4.31 -19.48 -12.24
C LYS A 185 -5.62 -19.05 -12.88
N HIS A 186 -6.25 -20.00 -13.53
CA HIS A 186 -7.63 -19.87 -14.01
C HIS A 186 -8.55 -20.78 -13.23
N ALA A 187 -9.81 -20.35 -13.03
CA ALA A 187 -10.77 -21.10 -12.21
C ALA A 187 -10.95 -22.55 -12.69
N GLU A 188 -10.94 -22.78 -14.00
CA GLU A 188 -11.04 -24.12 -14.60
C GLU A 188 -9.88 -25.05 -14.25
N GLU A 189 -8.68 -24.48 -13.96
CA GLU A 189 -7.53 -25.29 -13.52
C GLU A 189 -7.74 -25.89 -12.13
N LEU A 190 -8.56 -25.25 -11.29
CA LEU A 190 -8.81 -25.68 -9.91
C LEU A 190 -9.85 -26.82 -9.80
N GLU A 191 -10.48 -27.19 -10.90
CA GLU A 191 -11.34 -28.37 -10.98
C GLU A 191 -10.50 -29.68 -10.84
N ASP A 192 -9.22 -29.62 -11.19
CA ASP A 192 -8.27 -30.71 -10.94
C ASP A 192 -7.81 -30.73 -9.48
N PRO A 193 -8.12 -31.78 -8.68
CA PRO A 193 -7.76 -31.86 -7.26
C PRO A 193 -6.26 -31.75 -6.98
N ALA A 194 -5.39 -32.23 -7.90
CA ALA A 194 -3.96 -32.16 -7.72
C ALA A 194 -3.44 -30.73 -7.93
N LYS A 195 -3.96 -30.01 -8.91
CA LYS A 195 -3.67 -28.60 -9.15
C LYS A 195 -4.19 -27.72 -8.03
N PHE A 196 -5.41 -27.99 -7.53
CA PHE A 196 -5.98 -27.29 -6.37
C PHE A 196 -5.12 -27.48 -5.11
N LYS A 197 -4.67 -28.69 -4.82
CA LYS A 197 -3.77 -28.97 -3.69
C LYS A 197 -2.42 -28.27 -3.85
N SER A 198 -1.88 -28.18 -5.06
CA SER A 198 -0.66 -27.43 -5.33
C SER A 198 -0.87 -25.93 -5.13
N TYR A 199 -1.99 -25.39 -5.61
CA TYR A 199 -2.39 -24.01 -5.41
C TYR A 199 -2.44 -23.63 -3.93
N LEU A 200 -3.11 -24.43 -3.08
CA LEU A 200 -3.18 -24.17 -1.64
C LEU A 200 -1.80 -24.12 -0.98
N ARG A 201 -0.88 -25.02 -1.35
CA ARG A 201 0.50 -25.00 -0.82
C ARG A 201 1.29 -23.77 -1.25
N ASP A 202 1.03 -23.27 -2.45
CA ASP A 202 1.69 -22.07 -2.94
C ASP A 202 1.13 -20.82 -2.26
N MET A 203 -0.18 -20.78 -1.98
CA MET A 203 -0.83 -19.74 -1.19
C MET A 203 -0.27 -19.63 0.24
N GLU A 204 0.02 -20.75 0.90
CA GLU A 204 0.61 -20.76 2.24
C GLU A 204 2.02 -20.16 2.29
N LYS A 205 2.78 -20.27 1.20
CA LYS A 205 4.17 -19.77 1.12
C LYS A 205 4.26 -18.26 0.87
N VAL A 206 3.21 -17.65 0.35
CA VAL A 206 3.22 -16.25 -0.04
C VAL A 206 2.67 -15.37 1.09
N CYS A 207 3.46 -15.22 2.14
CA CYS A 207 3.24 -14.18 3.13
C CYS A 207 4.24 -13.03 2.87
N PHE A 208 3.88 -12.09 2.00
CA PHE A 208 4.70 -10.91 1.67
C PHE A 208 5.01 -10.02 2.88
N MET A 209 4.44 -10.30 4.05
CA MET A 209 4.44 -9.37 5.17
C MET A 209 5.03 -9.91 6.46
N SER A 210 5.47 -11.17 6.51
CA SER A 210 5.94 -11.79 7.76
C SER A 210 7.11 -11.03 8.41
N GLY A 211 8.10 -10.61 7.63
CA GLY A 211 9.23 -9.82 8.13
C GLY A 211 8.84 -8.44 8.62
N ALA A 212 7.99 -7.74 7.88
CA ALA A 212 7.50 -6.41 8.25
C ALA A 212 6.59 -6.49 9.49
N ILE A 213 5.71 -7.47 9.58
CA ILE A 213 4.88 -7.73 10.78
C ILE A 213 5.78 -7.96 12.00
N LYS A 214 6.81 -8.81 11.89
CA LYS A 214 7.73 -9.08 12.98
C LYS A 214 8.39 -7.81 13.50
N GLN A 215 8.92 -6.95 12.60
CA GLN A 215 9.51 -5.67 12.99
C GLN A 215 8.51 -4.78 13.72
N CYS A 216 7.26 -4.71 13.24
CA CYS A 216 6.22 -3.93 13.91
C CYS A 216 5.92 -4.45 15.32
N LEU A 217 5.85 -5.76 15.51
CA LEU A 217 5.60 -6.40 16.80
C LEU A 217 6.71 -6.11 17.82
N GLU A 218 7.95 -6.22 17.40
CA GLU A 218 9.11 -6.01 18.27
C GLU A 218 9.18 -4.55 18.75
N HIS A 219 8.82 -3.58 17.88
CA HIS A 219 8.91 -2.15 18.17
C HIS A 219 7.59 -1.51 18.65
N HIS A 220 6.50 -2.26 18.79
CA HIS A 220 5.15 -1.74 19.06
C HIS A 220 4.64 -0.73 18.02
N LEU A 221 5.10 -0.85 16.80
CA LEU A 221 4.54 -0.12 15.67
C LEU A 221 3.24 -0.78 15.21
N CYS A 222 2.27 0.02 14.78
CA CYS A 222 1.18 -0.51 13.97
C CYS A 222 1.62 -0.60 12.52
N MET A 223 0.97 -1.47 11.73
CA MET A 223 1.19 -1.53 10.30
C MET A 223 -0.11 -1.61 9.53
N ILE A 224 -0.21 -0.79 8.49
CA ILE A 224 -1.23 -0.94 7.46
C ILE A 224 -0.48 -1.26 6.17
N ALA A 225 -0.77 -2.41 5.60
CA ALA A 225 -0.14 -2.83 4.36
C ALA A 225 -1.18 -3.14 3.29
N CYS A 226 -0.85 -2.81 2.04
CA CYS A 226 -1.68 -3.09 0.89
C CYS A 226 -0.79 -3.43 -0.30
N ASN A 227 -0.98 -4.62 -0.85
CA ASN A 227 -0.26 -5.08 -2.03
C ASN A 227 -1.08 -4.86 -3.30
N LEU A 228 -0.40 -4.64 -4.41
CA LEU A 228 -1.01 -4.49 -5.73
C LEU A 228 -1.75 -5.77 -6.11
N SER A 229 -2.89 -5.62 -6.79
CA SER A 229 -3.66 -6.73 -7.35
C SER A 229 -3.89 -6.48 -8.84
N GLY A 230 -3.74 -7.53 -9.64
CA GLY A 230 -3.94 -7.50 -11.08
C GLY A 230 -2.82 -8.16 -11.88
N ASP A 231 -3.09 -8.38 -13.16
CA ASP A 231 -2.11 -8.82 -14.16
C ASP A 231 -1.54 -7.58 -14.88
N ASP A 232 -0.21 -7.47 -14.97
CA ASP A 232 0.41 -6.36 -15.72
C ASP A 232 0.32 -6.54 -17.25
N GLY A 233 -0.21 -7.66 -17.71
CA GLY A 233 -0.38 -8.01 -19.11
C GLY A 233 0.91 -8.45 -19.82
N VAL A 234 2.08 -8.34 -19.17
CA VAL A 234 3.39 -8.57 -19.78
C VAL A 234 4.19 -9.66 -19.04
N SER A 235 4.48 -9.47 -17.79
CA SER A 235 5.47 -10.30 -17.08
C SER A 235 5.07 -10.71 -15.66
N ASN A 236 4.26 -9.94 -14.97
CA ASN A 236 3.94 -10.17 -13.57
C ASN A 236 2.45 -10.25 -13.31
N TYR A 237 2.11 -11.10 -12.37
CA TYR A 237 0.83 -11.16 -11.71
C TYR A 237 0.99 -10.73 -10.25
N HIS A 238 0.13 -9.84 -9.81
CA HIS A 238 0.10 -9.31 -8.45
C HIS A 238 -1.15 -9.88 -7.75
N PRO A 239 -0.97 -10.72 -6.70
CA PRO A 239 -2.10 -11.42 -6.08
C PRO A 239 -2.90 -10.55 -5.10
N GLY A 240 -2.51 -9.30 -4.89
CA GLY A 240 -3.07 -8.51 -3.82
C GLY A 240 -2.48 -8.90 -2.46
N HIS A 241 -3.26 -8.86 -1.45
CA HIS A 241 -3.00 -9.01 -0.02
C HIS A 241 -3.00 -7.66 0.72
N ALA A 242 -3.80 -7.57 1.75
CA ALA A 242 -3.77 -6.40 2.64
C ALA A 242 -3.96 -6.80 4.09
N ALA A 243 -3.38 -6.05 5.02
CA ALA A 243 -3.55 -6.29 6.45
C ALA A 243 -3.51 -5.01 7.27
N LEU A 244 -4.28 -5.02 8.36
CA LEU A 244 -4.24 -4.04 9.43
C LEU A 244 -3.73 -4.74 10.67
N VAL A 245 -2.58 -4.31 11.20
CA VAL A 245 -1.94 -4.90 12.39
C VAL A 245 -1.78 -3.81 13.44
N ASP A 246 -2.29 -4.05 14.63
CA ASP A 246 -2.15 -3.12 15.76
C ASP A 246 -0.78 -3.23 16.45
N SER A 247 -0.50 -2.33 17.37
CA SER A 247 0.77 -2.29 18.12
C SER A 247 0.99 -3.47 19.09
N GLY A 248 -0.01 -4.31 19.27
CA GLY A 248 0.08 -5.56 20.05
C GLY A 248 0.22 -6.79 19.16
N GLY A 249 0.31 -6.59 17.84
CA GLY A 249 0.43 -7.68 16.87
C GLY A 249 -0.88 -8.34 16.48
N LYS A 250 -2.00 -7.77 16.93
CA LYS A 250 -3.30 -8.28 16.53
C LYS A 250 -3.60 -7.89 15.08
N THR A 251 -3.88 -8.86 14.24
CA THR A 251 -4.44 -8.62 12.91
C THR A 251 -5.91 -8.25 13.06
N VAL A 252 -6.23 -6.99 12.76
CA VAL A 252 -7.58 -6.43 12.87
C VAL A 252 -8.39 -6.67 11.59
N GLY A 253 -7.71 -6.70 10.44
CA GLY A 253 -8.30 -7.00 9.14
C GLY A 253 -7.29 -7.64 8.21
N LEU A 254 -7.76 -8.52 7.33
CA LEU A 254 -6.94 -9.25 6.36
C LEU A 254 -7.69 -9.45 5.04
N ILE A 255 -7.06 -9.13 3.92
CA ILE A 255 -7.41 -9.61 2.58
C ILE A 255 -6.30 -10.60 2.20
N PRO A 256 -6.61 -11.89 1.98
CA PRO A 256 -5.63 -12.85 1.47
C PRO A 256 -5.25 -12.53 0.02
N GLY A 257 -4.11 -13.03 -0.42
CA GLY A 257 -3.74 -12.96 -1.83
C GLY A 257 -4.67 -13.83 -2.69
N GLU A 258 -4.94 -13.41 -3.94
CA GLU A 258 -5.77 -14.12 -4.89
C GLU A 258 -4.96 -14.44 -6.15
N TYR A 259 -4.84 -15.71 -6.50
CA TYR A 259 -4.08 -16.17 -7.67
C TYR A 259 -4.97 -16.56 -8.84
N VAL A 260 -6.28 -16.66 -8.62
CA VAL A 260 -7.26 -16.95 -9.68
C VAL A 260 -7.73 -15.64 -10.29
N VAL A 261 -7.42 -15.43 -11.55
CA VAL A 261 -7.64 -14.14 -12.22
C VAL A 261 -9.14 -13.74 -12.27
N GLU A 262 -10.01 -14.73 -12.43
CA GLU A 262 -11.46 -14.52 -12.46
C GLU A 262 -12.05 -14.11 -11.10
N TYR A 263 -11.32 -14.31 -10.00
CA TYR A 263 -11.76 -13.96 -8.65
C TYR A 263 -11.24 -12.60 -8.19
N LEU A 264 -10.36 -11.97 -8.99
CA LEU A 264 -9.88 -10.63 -8.70
C LEU A 264 -11.02 -9.62 -8.70
N ARG A 265 -11.11 -8.86 -7.63
CA ARG A 265 -12.08 -7.78 -7.47
C ARG A 265 -11.56 -6.74 -6.49
N PRO A 266 -12.06 -5.50 -6.55
CA PRO A 266 -11.81 -4.52 -5.51
C PRO A 266 -12.31 -5.01 -4.15
N GLN A 267 -11.50 -4.86 -3.11
CA GLN A 267 -11.80 -5.29 -1.74
C GLN A 267 -11.40 -4.22 -0.73
N LEU A 268 -12.12 -4.15 0.36
CA LEU A 268 -11.87 -3.21 1.46
C LEU A 268 -11.78 -3.96 2.77
N ILE A 269 -10.76 -3.66 3.55
CA ILE A 269 -10.74 -3.94 4.99
C ILE A 269 -10.65 -2.65 5.77
N HIS A 270 -11.30 -2.60 6.91
CA HIS A 270 -11.24 -1.49 7.83
C HIS A 270 -11.38 -1.98 9.28
N GLY A 271 -10.90 -1.20 10.22
CA GLY A 271 -11.03 -1.51 11.62
C GLY A 271 -10.29 -0.55 12.53
N GLU A 272 -10.58 -0.63 13.80
CA GLU A 272 -9.92 0.17 14.83
C GLU A 272 -8.64 -0.53 15.27
N ILE A 273 -7.49 0.16 15.12
CA ILE A 273 -6.19 -0.30 15.60
C ILE A 273 -5.84 0.38 16.92
N VAL A 274 -5.26 -0.39 17.84
CA VAL A 274 -4.76 0.10 19.13
C VAL A 274 -3.32 0.56 18.96
N VAL A 275 -3.07 1.84 19.25
CA VAL A 275 -1.78 2.50 19.09
C VAL A 275 -1.13 2.68 20.45
N ARG A 276 -0.03 2.01 20.70
CA ARG A 276 0.79 2.15 21.90
C ARG A 276 2.01 3.04 21.63
N LYS A 277 2.72 3.39 22.67
CA LYS A 277 4.01 4.06 22.54
C LYS A 277 4.99 3.10 21.85
N ALA A 278 5.52 3.50 20.72
CA ALA A 278 6.57 2.76 20.02
C ALA A 278 7.87 2.71 20.85
N ARG A 279 8.67 1.67 20.67
CA ARG A 279 9.91 1.44 21.39
C ARG A 279 11.04 1.00 20.47
N LYS A 280 12.27 1.32 20.83
CA LYS A 280 13.47 0.74 20.22
C LYS A 280 13.74 -0.66 20.76
N VAL A 281 14.31 -1.50 19.91
CA VAL A 281 14.80 -2.85 20.24
C VAL A 281 16.25 -2.97 19.82
#